data_85b13470f0ec7110a23cc1a5ced048b2
#
_entry.id   85b13470f0ec7110a23cc1a5ced048b2
#
_cell.length_a   1.000
_cell.length_b   1.000
_cell.length_c   1.000
_cell.angle_alpha   90.00
_cell.angle_beta   90.00
_cell.angle_gamma   90.00
#
_symmetry.space_group_name_H-M   'P 1'
#
loop_
_entity.id
_entity.type
_entity.pdbx_description
1 polymer ?
#
loop_
_entity_poly.entity_id
_entity_poly.type
_entity_poly.pdbx_seq_one_letter_code
_entity_poly.pdbx_strand_id
1 'polypeptide(L)'
;ERELAKMIYDELGVQTKRDLEQYRASDHGDLIGLDGWTIEAKRYAHNAGGNFKPEWWAQVTSAANATATEPVLIFKYDRQPVKCVVFLSSINGEFAGKDNVATISFPTWCMLVREGWADV
;
A
#
# COMPACT_ATOMS: atom_id res chain seq x y z
N GLU A 1 2.86 12.06 -0.15
CA GLU A 1 1.57 11.65 0.43
C GLU A 1 0.38 12.39 -0.19
N ARG A 2 0.47 13.71 -0.38
CA ARG A 2 -0.60 14.48 -1.02
C ARG A 2 -0.83 14.06 -2.45
N GLU A 3 0.24 13.84 -3.19
CA GLU A 3 0.18 13.39 -4.57
C GLU A 3 -0.47 12.01 -4.65
N LEU A 4 -0.09 11.11 -3.75
CA LEU A 4 -0.66 9.77 -3.69
C LEU A 4 -2.15 9.82 -3.32
N ALA A 5 -2.53 10.65 -2.35
CA ALA A 5 -3.93 10.82 -1.98
C ALA A 5 -4.78 11.30 -3.15
N LYS A 6 -4.24 12.22 -3.97
CA LYS A 6 -4.91 12.67 -5.18
C LYS A 6 -5.05 11.56 -6.21
N MET A 7 -4.00 10.75 -6.40
CA MET A 7 -4.04 9.61 -7.30
C MET A 7 -5.10 8.60 -6.89
N ILE A 8 -5.20 8.31 -5.60
CA ILE A 8 -6.23 7.40 -5.07
C ILE A 8 -7.62 7.97 -5.31
N TYR A 9 -7.82 9.25 -5.05
CA TYR A 9 -9.10 9.89 -5.30
C TYR A 9 -9.48 9.84 -6.79
N ASP A 10 -8.53 10.14 -7.67
CA ASP A 10 -8.79 10.15 -9.10
C ASP A 10 -9.16 8.76 -9.64
N GLU A 11 -8.56 7.70 -9.10
CA GLU A 11 -8.79 6.33 -9.56
C GLU A 11 -9.95 5.64 -8.84
N LEU A 12 -10.10 5.85 -7.54
CA LEU A 12 -11.04 5.10 -6.71
C LEU A 12 -12.20 5.93 -6.20
N GLY A 13 -12.13 7.25 -6.31
CA GLY A 13 -13.17 8.14 -5.79
C GLY A 13 -13.18 8.22 -4.27
N VAL A 14 -12.13 7.72 -3.60
CA VAL A 14 -12.05 7.71 -2.14
C VAL A 14 -11.09 8.78 -1.68
N GLN A 15 -11.54 9.60 -0.72
CA GLN A 15 -10.66 10.58 -0.09
C GLN A 15 -9.88 9.92 1.03
N THR A 16 -8.57 9.88 0.87
CA THR A 16 -7.65 9.49 1.93
C THR A 16 -6.97 10.73 2.46
N LYS A 17 -6.48 10.65 3.68
CA LYS A 17 -5.76 11.75 4.30
C LYS A 17 -4.58 11.21 5.11
N ARG A 18 -3.59 12.05 5.32
CA ARG A 18 -2.44 11.72 6.14
C ARG A 18 -2.89 11.40 7.57
N ASP A 19 -2.38 10.30 8.11
CA ASP A 19 -2.64 9.95 9.49
C ASP A 19 -1.64 10.68 10.39
N LEU A 20 -2.12 11.71 11.09
CA LEU A 20 -1.31 12.51 11.99
C LEU A 20 -0.97 11.77 13.28
N GLU A 21 -1.66 10.69 13.58
CA GLU A 21 -1.39 9.88 14.78
C GLU A 21 -0.30 8.83 14.54
N GLN A 22 0.17 8.69 13.32
CA GLN A 22 1.26 7.79 12.97
C GLN A 22 2.49 7.98 13.86
N TYR A 23 2.75 9.20 14.28
CA TYR A 23 3.89 9.52 15.14
C TYR A 23 3.70 9.07 16.58
N ARG A 24 2.49 8.71 16.98
CA ARG A 24 2.15 8.28 18.34
C ARG A 24 1.96 6.77 18.44
N ALA A 25 1.56 6.15 17.35
CA ALA A 25 1.25 4.73 17.31
C ALA A 25 1.80 4.12 16.03
N SER A 26 2.67 3.12 16.17
CA SER A 26 3.31 2.44 15.04
C SER A 26 2.35 1.50 14.28
N ASP A 27 1.11 1.34 14.76
CA ASP A 27 0.10 0.48 14.15
C ASP A 27 -0.81 1.22 13.16
N HIS A 28 -0.44 2.45 12.79
CA HIS A 28 -1.13 3.23 11.76
C HIS A 28 -0.27 3.38 10.52
N GLY A 29 -0.89 3.31 9.35
CA GLY A 29 -0.22 3.60 8.08
C GLY A 29 -0.12 5.10 7.82
N ASP A 30 0.47 5.48 6.69
CA ASP A 30 0.65 6.88 6.30
C ASP A 30 -0.66 7.57 5.90
N LEU A 31 -1.54 6.83 5.22
CA LEU A 31 -2.83 7.35 4.77
C LEU A 31 -3.97 6.54 5.35
N ILE A 32 -5.03 7.23 5.77
CA ILE A 32 -6.26 6.61 6.26
C ILE A 32 -7.45 7.04 5.40
N GLY A 33 -8.50 6.23 5.42
CA GLY A 33 -9.73 6.51 4.68
C GLY A 33 -10.11 5.47 3.66
N LEU A 34 -9.22 4.51 3.37
CA LEU A 34 -9.52 3.40 2.47
C LEU A 34 -9.73 2.14 3.31
N ASP A 35 -11.00 1.71 3.40
CA ASP A 35 -11.36 0.56 4.23
C ASP A 35 -10.68 -0.73 3.77
N GLY A 36 -10.20 -1.50 4.73
CA GLY A 36 -9.59 -2.80 4.48
C GLY A 36 -8.11 -2.77 4.14
N TRP A 37 -7.52 -1.59 3.97
CA TRP A 37 -6.12 -1.45 3.57
C TRP A 37 -5.34 -0.55 4.51
N THR A 38 -4.12 -0.96 4.83
CA THR A 38 -3.14 -0.11 5.50
C THR A 38 -2.11 0.31 4.47
N ILE A 39 -1.96 1.60 4.28
CA ILE A 39 -1.14 2.19 3.21
C ILE A 39 0.10 2.84 3.82
N GLU A 40 1.28 2.40 3.37
CA GLU A 40 2.55 3.05 3.66
C GLU A 40 3.10 3.65 2.37
N ALA A 41 3.49 4.91 2.40
CA ALA A 41 3.98 5.61 1.22
C ALA A 41 5.44 6.01 1.39
N LYS A 42 6.26 5.74 0.38
CA LYS A 42 7.69 6.06 0.36
C LYS A 42 8.08 6.70 -0.97
N ARG A 43 8.84 7.78 -0.91
CA ARG A 43 9.40 8.41 -2.09
C ARG A 43 10.85 8.77 -1.82
N TYR A 44 11.74 8.36 -2.74
CA TYR A 44 13.17 8.61 -2.65
C TYR A 44 13.72 8.98 -4.01
N ALA A 45 14.85 9.71 -4.01
CA ALA A 45 15.44 10.20 -5.23
C ALA A 45 15.98 9.10 -6.11
N HIS A 46 16.62 8.08 -5.53
CA HIS A 46 17.28 7.04 -6.31
C HIS A 46 17.51 5.78 -5.51
N ASN A 47 17.40 4.64 -6.22
CA ASN A 47 17.86 3.34 -5.75
C ASN A 47 18.30 2.54 -6.97
N ALA A 48 19.51 2.02 -6.94
CA ALA A 48 20.13 1.35 -8.07
C ALA A 48 19.34 0.15 -8.61
N GLY A 49 18.66 -0.59 -7.73
CA GLY A 49 17.87 -1.76 -8.14
C GLY A 49 16.41 -1.46 -8.38
N GLY A 50 15.93 -0.27 -8.03
CA GLY A 50 14.51 0.08 -8.13
C GLY A 50 13.59 -0.72 -7.22
N ASN A 51 14.14 -1.46 -6.27
CA ASN A 51 13.38 -2.31 -5.35
C ASN A 51 13.10 -1.58 -4.03
N PHE A 52 12.06 -2.04 -3.35
CA PHE A 52 11.75 -1.51 -2.02
C PHE A 52 12.74 -2.05 -0.98
N LYS A 53 12.87 -1.32 0.12
CA LYS A 53 13.68 -1.77 1.25
C LYS A 53 12.87 -2.71 2.14
N PRO A 54 13.46 -3.84 2.61
CA PRO A 54 12.72 -4.79 3.46
C PRO A 54 12.09 -4.18 4.71
N GLU A 55 12.73 -3.19 5.32
CA GLU A 55 12.19 -2.54 6.51
C GLU A 55 10.91 -1.74 6.24
N TRP A 56 10.71 -1.26 5.01
CA TRP A 56 9.45 -0.59 4.63
C TRP A 56 8.30 -1.59 4.64
N TRP A 57 8.55 -2.78 4.09
CA TRP A 57 7.54 -3.84 4.05
C TRP A 57 7.23 -4.35 5.44
N ALA A 58 8.25 -4.53 6.28
CA ALA A 58 8.07 -4.95 7.68
C ALA A 58 7.22 -3.92 8.45
N GLN A 59 7.44 -2.64 8.20
CA GLN A 59 6.67 -1.57 8.84
C GLN A 59 5.18 -1.65 8.50
N VAL A 60 4.86 -1.76 7.22
CA VAL A 60 3.45 -1.78 6.79
C VAL A 60 2.75 -3.07 7.20
N THR A 61 3.44 -4.21 7.18
CA THR A 61 2.83 -5.48 7.60
C THR A 61 2.54 -5.49 9.08
N SER A 62 3.42 -4.91 9.89
CA SER A 62 3.19 -4.76 11.33
C SER A 62 1.96 -3.89 11.60
N ALA A 63 1.84 -2.76 10.92
CA ALA A 63 0.69 -1.87 11.06
C ALA A 63 -0.61 -2.55 10.61
N ALA A 64 -0.57 -3.28 9.51
CA ALA A 64 -1.75 -3.98 9.00
C ALA A 64 -2.21 -5.10 9.94
N ASN A 65 -1.27 -5.84 10.53
CA ASN A 65 -1.60 -6.86 11.53
C ASN A 65 -2.34 -6.29 12.73
N ALA A 66 -1.90 -5.12 13.20
CA ALA A 66 -2.51 -4.47 14.37
C ALA A 66 -3.97 -4.07 14.09
N THR A 67 -4.32 -3.83 12.85
CA THR A 67 -5.67 -3.35 12.46
C THR A 67 -6.47 -4.38 11.67
N ALA A 68 -5.95 -5.59 11.48
CA ALA A 68 -6.59 -6.67 10.71
C ALA A 68 -6.96 -6.23 9.29
N THR A 69 -6.04 -5.52 8.64
CA THR A 69 -6.21 -5.03 7.26
C THR A 69 -5.14 -5.64 6.35
N GLU A 70 -5.32 -5.44 5.04
CA GLU A 70 -4.32 -5.83 4.05
C GLU A 70 -3.26 -4.73 3.92
N PRO A 71 -1.97 -5.07 3.94
CA PRO A 71 -0.92 -4.07 3.76
C PRO A 71 -0.69 -3.77 2.28
N VAL A 72 -0.42 -2.51 1.98
CA VAL A 72 0.13 -2.11 0.69
C VAL A 72 1.25 -1.10 0.92
N LEU A 73 2.41 -1.39 0.37
CA LEU A 73 3.53 -0.47 0.33
C LEU A 73 3.54 0.20 -1.03
N ILE A 74 3.32 1.50 -1.08
CA ILE A 74 3.33 2.26 -2.32
C ILE A 74 4.59 3.11 -2.32
N PHE A 75 5.47 2.87 -3.29
CA PHE A 75 6.74 3.57 -3.34
C PHE A 75 7.06 4.08 -4.73
N LYS A 76 7.85 5.12 -4.79
CA LYS A 76 8.29 5.73 -6.04
C LYS A 76 9.71 6.24 -5.90
N TYR A 77 10.55 5.91 -6.86
CA TYR A 77 11.84 6.57 -7.08
C TYR A 77 11.69 7.58 -8.21
N ASP A 78 12.50 8.64 -8.16
CA ASP A 78 12.45 9.67 -9.20
C ASP A 78 12.64 9.05 -10.58
N ARG A 79 11.84 9.51 -11.53
CA ARG A 79 11.81 9.05 -12.93
C ARG A 79 11.37 7.60 -13.11
N GLN A 80 10.83 6.98 -12.08
CA GLN A 80 10.27 5.64 -12.18
C GLN A 80 8.76 5.67 -11.89
N PRO A 81 8.02 4.70 -12.41
CA PRO A 81 6.59 4.64 -12.10
C PRO A 81 6.34 4.27 -10.63
N VAL A 82 5.16 4.62 -10.15
CA VAL A 82 4.70 4.21 -8.83
C VAL A 82 4.51 2.70 -8.82
N LYS A 83 5.02 2.05 -7.78
CA LYS A 83 4.91 0.61 -7.59
C LYS A 83 4.20 0.31 -6.27
N CYS A 84 3.45 -0.77 -6.26
CA CYS A 84 2.72 -1.23 -5.08
C CYS A 84 3.16 -2.65 -4.73
N VAL A 85 3.50 -2.88 -3.46
CA VAL A 85 3.84 -4.21 -2.95
C VAL A 85 2.68 -4.69 -2.11
N VAL A 86 2.19 -5.89 -2.40
CA VAL A 86 1.09 -6.53 -1.68
C VAL A 86 1.44 -7.98 -1.41
N PHE A 87 0.73 -8.63 -0.47
CA PHE A 87 0.81 -10.08 -0.37
C PHE A 87 0.24 -10.71 -1.65
N LEU A 88 0.87 -11.78 -2.11
CA LEU A 88 0.36 -12.53 -3.26
C LEU A 88 -1.05 -13.06 -2.97
N SER A 89 -1.35 -13.40 -1.72
CA SER A 89 -2.69 -13.82 -1.28
C SER A 89 -3.74 -12.73 -1.44
N SER A 90 -3.35 -11.47 -1.50
CA SER A 90 -4.29 -10.37 -1.79
C SER A 90 -4.74 -10.38 -3.26
N ILE A 91 -3.93 -10.98 -4.14
CA ILE A 91 -4.29 -11.14 -5.55
C ILE A 91 -5.10 -12.41 -5.74
N ASN A 92 -4.69 -13.51 -5.14
CA ASN A 92 -5.36 -14.79 -5.21
C ASN A 92 -5.18 -15.54 -3.88
N GLY A 93 -6.28 -15.75 -3.17
CA GLY A 93 -6.25 -16.39 -1.86
C GLY A 93 -5.68 -17.81 -1.83
N GLU A 94 -5.54 -18.46 -2.99
CA GLU A 94 -4.89 -19.77 -3.07
C GLU A 94 -3.39 -19.70 -2.82
N PHE A 95 -2.79 -18.53 -2.97
CA PHE A 95 -1.38 -18.32 -2.67
C PHE A 95 -1.19 -17.93 -1.20
N ALA A 96 -1.67 -18.78 -0.31
CA ALA A 96 -1.50 -18.56 1.12
C ALA A 96 -0.04 -18.73 1.50
N GLY A 97 0.47 -17.80 2.28
CA GLY A 97 1.85 -17.82 2.75
C GLY A 97 2.33 -16.40 2.96
N LYS A 98 2.81 -16.13 4.18
CA LYS A 98 3.16 -14.77 4.60
C LYS A 98 4.39 -14.20 3.90
N ASP A 99 5.17 -15.06 3.25
CA ASP A 99 6.42 -14.64 2.61
C ASP A 99 6.26 -14.36 1.12
N ASN A 100 5.08 -14.60 0.57
CA ASN A 100 4.83 -14.40 -0.85
C ASN A 100 4.29 -13.00 -1.10
N VAL A 101 5.11 -12.15 -1.70
CA VAL A 101 4.74 -10.78 -2.05
C VAL A 101 4.84 -10.58 -3.56
N ALA A 102 4.09 -9.61 -4.06
CA ALA A 102 4.12 -9.22 -5.47
C ALA A 102 4.28 -7.71 -5.56
N THR A 103 5.06 -7.26 -6.53
CA THR A 103 5.17 -5.84 -6.88
C THR A 103 4.35 -5.61 -8.15
N ILE A 104 3.37 -4.74 -8.05
CA ILE A 104 2.43 -4.47 -9.15
C ILE A 104 2.35 -2.97 -9.40
N SER A 105 1.76 -2.59 -10.53
CA SER A 105 1.55 -1.19 -10.85
C SER A 105 0.44 -0.59 -9.98
N PHE A 106 0.42 0.74 -9.86
CA PHE A 106 -0.64 1.43 -9.15
C PHE A 106 -2.03 1.16 -9.74
N PRO A 107 -2.23 1.21 -11.07
CA PRO A 107 -3.54 0.87 -11.64
C PRO A 107 -3.97 -0.57 -11.33
N THR A 108 -3.03 -1.51 -11.31
CA THR A 108 -3.35 -2.90 -10.97
C THR A 108 -3.81 -3.03 -9.52
N TRP A 109 -3.13 -2.34 -8.60
CA TRP A 109 -3.58 -2.33 -7.21
C TRP A 109 -4.98 -1.73 -7.08
N CYS A 110 -5.26 -0.64 -7.79
CA CYS A 110 -6.60 -0.04 -7.79
C CYS A 110 -7.66 -1.02 -8.29
N MET A 111 -7.33 -1.86 -9.28
CA MET A 111 -8.23 -2.92 -9.72
C MET A 111 -8.52 -3.93 -8.61
N LEU A 112 -7.50 -4.32 -7.85
CA LEU A 112 -7.68 -5.23 -6.70
C LEU A 112 -8.63 -4.62 -5.67
N VAL A 113 -8.46 -3.35 -5.36
CA VAL A 113 -9.34 -2.65 -4.41
C VAL A 113 -10.78 -2.66 -4.90
N ARG A 114 -11.00 -2.34 -6.18
CA ARG A 114 -12.35 -2.32 -6.77
C ARG A 114 -12.98 -3.72 -6.79
N GLU A 115 -12.20 -4.76 -7.06
CA GLU A 115 -12.71 -6.14 -7.02
C GLU A 115 -13.17 -6.52 -5.61
N GLY A 116 -12.46 -6.10 -4.59
CA GLY A 116 -12.86 -6.30 -3.21
C GLY A 116 -14.20 -5.66 -2.89
N TRP A 117 -14.48 -4.49 -3.48
CA TRP A 117 -15.79 -3.85 -3.32
C TRP A 117 -16.92 -4.63 -4.01
N ALA A 118 -16.61 -5.24 -5.14
CA ALA A 118 -17.61 -6.00 -5.89
C ALA A 118 -18.04 -7.29 -5.18
N ASP A 119 -17.19 -7.82 -4.30
CA ASP A 119 -17.45 -9.05 -3.54
C ASP A 119 -18.28 -8.82 -2.27
N VAL A 120 -18.64 -7.61 -1.99
CA VAL A 120 -19.39 -7.23 -0.78
C VAL A 120 -20.89 -7.26 -1.02
#